data_3bc6e913b1335f5ed84442a5c5954971
#
_entry.id   3bc6e913b1335f5ed84442a5c5954971
#
_cell.length_a   1.000
_cell.length_b   1.000
_cell.length_c   1.000
_cell.angle_alpha   90.00
_cell.angle_beta   90.00
_cell.angle_gamma   90.00
#
_symmetry.space_group_name_H-M   'P 1'
#
loop_
_entity.id
_entity.type
_entity.pdbx_description
1 polymer ?
#
loop_
_entity_poly.entity_id
_entity_poly.type
_entity_poly.pdbx_seq_one_letter_code
_entity_poly.pdbx_strand_id
1 'polypeptide(L)'
;MYQALYRKYRSQTFGQLVGQEVIATTLRQAVEQGKISHAYLFSGPRGTGKTSVAKIFAKAMNCPNQKGGEPCNECYICEAITNGSLEDVIEIDAASNNGVDEIRDIRDKSTYAPSLAPHKVYIIDEVHMLSTGAFNALLKTLEEPTENVVFILATTELHKIPATILSRVQRFEFKSIKTPAIQDHLKAVLDKEGIDYEEEAVAIIARRAEGGMRDALSILDQALSLTGEAQLTTATAEEITGSISQEALDLYVAALSAQDATAALDQLNLIFDNGKNMARFVTDLLQYLRDLLIVQTGGENLHVSERFNQNLAIPQATLFAWIDLATKSLADIKNSLQPKIYTEMMTIRLAEYTGESPSASPVALPADFLAQVDQLKREVESLKNQLSQVASGAPVAKSAPARHQKSSKGYRVDRNKLQAILQEAVENPDLARNNLIRLQNAWGEIIESLAGADKALLVGSQPVAANERHAILAFESAFNAEQTMKRDNLNTMFGNILSNAAGFSPEILAISMEEWTQVRAEFSKKAGGHKEEVEVAEESVIPEGFDFLSDKITVQED
;
A
#
# COMPACT_ATOMS: atom_id res chain seq x y z
N MET A 1 -11.36 -0.22 -38.06
CA MET A 1 -10.33 -0.63 -37.09
C MET A 1 -11.05 -1.07 -35.82
N TYR A 2 -10.77 -2.26 -35.29
CA TYR A 2 -11.36 -2.75 -34.05
C TYR A 2 -11.05 -1.81 -32.87
N GLN A 3 -12.06 -1.49 -32.06
CA GLN A 3 -11.92 -0.68 -30.87
C GLN A 3 -12.32 -1.49 -29.65
N ALA A 4 -11.42 -1.65 -28.70
CA ALA A 4 -11.67 -2.41 -27.49
C ALA A 4 -12.89 -1.88 -26.71
N LEU A 5 -13.67 -2.78 -26.10
CA LEU A 5 -14.95 -2.46 -25.45
C LEU A 5 -14.80 -1.42 -24.36
N TYR A 6 -13.72 -1.45 -23.56
CA TYR A 6 -13.48 -0.45 -22.51
C TYR A 6 -13.24 0.98 -23.05
N ARG A 7 -12.90 1.13 -24.36
CA ARG A 7 -12.82 2.43 -25.05
C ARG A 7 -14.15 2.79 -25.70
N LYS A 8 -14.80 1.83 -26.40
CA LYS A 8 -16.08 2.02 -27.10
C LYS A 8 -17.20 2.40 -26.13
N TYR A 9 -17.27 1.74 -24.97
CA TYR A 9 -18.29 1.93 -23.94
C TYR A 9 -17.85 2.83 -22.78
N ARG A 10 -16.80 3.63 -22.97
CA ARG A 10 -16.38 4.61 -21.98
C ARG A 10 -17.46 5.69 -21.82
N SER A 11 -17.95 5.89 -20.59
CA SER A 11 -18.96 6.91 -20.28
C SER A 11 -18.58 8.28 -20.83
N GLN A 12 -19.51 8.94 -21.49
CA GLN A 12 -19.35 10.25 -22.14
C GLN A 12 -20.14 11.35 -21.43
N THR A 13 -21.08 10.98 -20.54
CA THR A 13 -21.93 11.89 -19.75
C THR A 13 -21.95 11.43 -18.30
N PHE A 14 -22.32 12.33 -17.38
CA PHE A 14 -22.49 12.00 -15.96
C PHE A 14 -23.61 10.97 -15.76
N GLY A 15 -24.69 11.04 -16.57
CA GLY A 15 -25.80 10.09 -16.51
C GLY A 15 -25.45 8.67 -16.93
N GLN A 16 -24.32 8.45 -17.61
CA GLN A 16 -23.83 7.12 -18.00
C GLN A 16 -22.90 6.48 -16.97
N LEU A 17 -22.57 7.21 -15.89
CA LEU A 17 -21.68 6.68 -14.85
C LEU A 17 -22.38 5.64 -13.99
N VAL A 18 -21.71 4.53 -13.77
CA VAL A 18 -22.23 3.41 -12.97
C VAL A 18 -21.64 3.49 -11.57
N GLY A 19 -22.49 3.49 -10.54
CA GLY A 19 -22.09 3.37 -9.13
C GLY A 19 -21.44 4.60 -8.51
N GLN A 20 -21.47 5.77 -9.19
CA GLN A 20 -20.88 7.03 -8.72
C GLN A 20 -21.91 8.20 -8.74
N GLU A 21 -23.17 7.92 -8.42
CA GLU A 21 -24.31 8.86 -8.60
C GLU A 21 -24.13 10.17 -7.82
N VAL A 22 -23.57 10.10 -6.59
CA VAL A 22 -23.33 11.28 -5.75
C VAL A 22 -22.30 12.20 -6.38
N ILE A 23 -21.19 11.65 -6.86
CA ILE A 23 -20.11 12.39 -7.52
C ILE A 23 -20.64 13.02 -8.81
N ALA A 24 -21.31 12.22 -9.64
CA ALA A 24 -21.91 12.67 -10.89
C ALA A 24 -22.87 13.86 -10.67
N THR A 25 -23.78 13.73 -9.69
CA THR A 25 -24.75 14.79 -9.36
C THR A 25 -24.07 16.05 -8.85
N THR A 26 -23.08 15.91 -7.96
CA THR A 26 -22.37 17.06 -7.38
C THR A 26 -21.59 17.84 -8.44
N LEU A 27 -20.83 17.13 -9.31
CA LEU A 27 -20.05 17.77 -10.36
C LEU A 27 -20.95 18.40 -11.44
N ARG A 28 -22.05 17.73 -11.80
CA ARG A 28 -23.05 18.27 -12.73
C ARG A 28 -23.67 19.57 -12.21
N GLN A 29 -24.06 19.61 -10.93
CA GLN A 29 -24.60 20.81 -10.29
C GLN A 29 -23.56 21.93 -10.21
N ALA A 30 -22.28 21.61 -9.94
CA ALA A 30 -21.22 22.60 -9.94
C ALA A 30 -21.07 23.28 -11.29
N VAL A 31 -21.16 22.54 -12.39
CA VAL A 31 -21.15 23.08 -13.76
C VAL A 31 -22.39 23.93 -14.03
N GLU A 32 -23.59 23.42 -13.70
CA GLU A 32 -24.85 24.09 -13.93
C GLU A 32 -24.93 25.44 -13.20
N GLN A 33 -24.39 25.54 -11.99
CA GLN A 33 -24.37 26.74 -11.16
C GLN A 33 -23.16 27.65 -11.43
N GLY A 34 -22.21 27.24 -12.28
CA GLY A 34 -20.97 28.00 -12.52
C GLY A 34 -20.03 28.03 -11.29
N LYS A 35 -20.20 27.12 -10.33
CA LYS A 35 -19.40 27.05 -9.10
C LYS A 35 -18.26 26.01 -9.23
N ILE A 36 -17.33 26.32 -10.13
CA ILE A 36 -16.18 25.43 -10.41
C ILE A 36 -15.01 25.85 -9.52
N SER A 37 -14.46 24.90 -8.74
CA SER A 37 -13.25 25.11 -7.95
C SER A 37 -12.01 25.05 -8.84
N HIS A 38 -10.93 25.69 -8.42
CA HIS A 38 -9.64 25.68 -9.13
C HIS A 38 -8.95 24.32 -9.11
N ALA A 39 -9.24 23.45 -8.12
CA ALA A 39 -8.58 22.15 -8.00
C ALA A 39 -9.47 21.06 -7.41
N TYR A 40 -9.41 19.89 -8.02
CA TYR A 40 -10.15 18.68 -7.65
C TYR A 40 -9.19 17.52 -7.47
N LEU A 41 -9.50 16.64 -6.50
CA LEU A 41 -8.78 15.37 -6.32
C LEU A 41 -9.78 14.21 -6.36
N PHE A 42 -9.63 13.33 -7.33
CA PHE A 42 -10.41 12.11 -7.50
C PHE A 42 -9.58 10.93 -6.98
N SER A 43 -9.98 10.36 -5.86
CA SER A 43 -9.30 9.23 -5.22
C SER A 43 -10.17 7.97 -5.25
N GLY A 44 -9.56 6.79 -5.27
CA GLY A 44 -10.28 5.51 -5.19
C GLY A 44 -9.69 4.42 -6.05
N PRO A 45 -10.23 3.19 -6.01
CA PRO A 45 -9.68 2.02 -6.69
C PRO A 45 -9.54 2.21 -8.21
N ARG A 46 -8.67 1.40 -8.80
CA ARG A 46 -8.48 1.37 -10.25
C ARG A 46 -9.78 0.96 -10.96
N GLY A 47 -10.00 1.46 -12.17
CA GLY A 47 -11.14 1.05 -13.00
C GLY A 47 -12.49 1.64 -12.60
N THR A 48 -12.59 2.49 -11.55
CA THR A 48 -13.84 3.08 -11.04
C THR A 48 -14.32 4.32 -11.79
N GLY A 49 -13.58 4.77 -12.82
CA GLY A 49 -14.01 5.86 -13.70
C GLY A 49 -13.40 7.23 -13.41
N LYS A 50 -12.40 7.38 -12.52
CA LYS A 50 -11.76 8.67 -12.16
C LYS A 50 -11.39 9.52 -13.38
N THR A 51 -10.57 8.99 -14.28
CA THR A 51 -10.12 9.69 -15.48
C THR A 51 -11.27 9.93 -16.48
N SER A 52 -12.28 9.06 -16.51
CA SER A 52 -13.47 9.25 -17.35
C SER A 52 -14.30 10.43 -16.84
N VAL A 53 -14.54 10.51 -15.52
CA VAL A 53 -15.24 11.62 -14.89
C VAL A 53 -14.46 12.93 -15.06
N ALA A 54 -13.12 12.90 -14.94
CA ALA A 54 -12.27 14.07 -15.21
C ALA A 54 -12.50 14.62 -16.63
N LYS A 55 -12.56 13.75 -17.65
CA LYS A 55 -12.83 14.15 -19.03
C LYS A 55 -14.28 14.64 -19.24
N ILE A 56 -15.26 13.97 -18.64
CA ILE A 56 -16.65 14.40 -18.70
C ILE A 56 -16.79 15.79 -18.06
N PHE A 57 -16.17 16.01 -16.92
CA PHE A 57 -16.18 17.27 -16.21
C PHE A 57 -15.49 18.39 -17.02
N ALA A 58 -14.32 18.09 -17.61
CA ALA A 58 -13.64 19.04 -18.51
C ALA A 58 -14.49 19.38 -19.74
N LYS A 59 -15.21 18.42 -20.32
CA LYS A 59 -16.16 18.66 -21.40
C LYS A 59 -17.35 19.51 -20.95
N ALA A 60 -17.94 19.17 -19.81
CA ALA A 60 -19.14 19.85 -19.31
C ALA A 60 -18.89 21.33 -19.01
N MET A 61 -17.75 21.67 -18.37
CA MET A 61 -17.39 23.06 -18.06
C MET A 61 -17.02 23.90 -19.29
N ASN A 62 -16.58 23.25 -20.37
CA ASN A 62 -16.14 23.91 -21.60
C ASN A 62 -17.16 23.82 -22.75
N CYS A 63 -18.25 23.08 -22.58
CA CYS A 63 -19.22 22.85 -23.64
C CYS A 63 -20.14 24.06 -23.82
N PRO A 64 -20.15 24.72 -25.00
CA PRO A 64 -21.04 25.87 -25.26
C PRO A 64 -22.52 25.47 -25.32
N ASN A 65 -22.83 24.21 -25.59
CA ASN A 65 -24.17 23.67 -25.73
C ASN A 65 -24.55 22.76 -24.53
N GLN A 66 -23.94 22.98 -23.35
CA GLN A 66 -24.26 22.18 -22.18
C GLN A 66 -25.72 22.33 -21.76
N LYS A 67 -26.35 21.24 -21.28
CA LYS A 67 -27.73 21.26 -20.78
C LYS A 67 -27.78 20.60 -19.40
N GLY A 68 -28.19 21.36 -18.38
CA GLY A 68 -28.29 20.86 -17.02
C GLY A 68 -26.96 20.30 -16.47
N GLY A 69 -25.82 20.90 -16.86
CA GLY A 69 -24.47 20.44 -16.46
C GLY A 69 -23.92 19.25 -17.24
N GLU A 70 -24.64 18.73 -18.24
CA GLU A 70 -24.16 17.63 -19.10
C GLU A 70 -23.51 18.16 -20.40
N PRO A 71 -22.41 17.57 -20.87
CA PRO A 71 -21.80 17.95 -22.15
C PRO A 71 -22.64 17.44 -23.32
N CYS A 72 -22.69 18.19 -24.44
CA CYS A 72 -23.46 17.78 -25.62
C CYS A 72 -22.80 16.63 -26.41
N ASN A 73 -21.47 16.43 -26.29
CA ASN A 73 -20.64 15.46 -27.01
C ASN A 73 -20.60 15.60 -28.55
N GLU A 74 -21.23 16.62 -29.13
CA GLU A 74 -21.37 16.83 -30.58
C GLU A 74 -20.68 18.13 -31.05
N CYS A 75 -20.34 19.05 -30.13
CA CYS A 75 -19.67 20.29 -30.50
C CYS A 75 -18.15 20.06 -30.67
N TYR A 76 -17.50 20.96 -31.42
CA TYR A 76 -16.07 20.91 -31.67
C TYR A 76 -15.23 20.74 -30.39
N ILE A 77 -15.56 21.46 -29.30
CA ILE A 77 -14.84 21.36 -28.03
C ILE A 77 -14.99 19.97 -27.42
N CYS A 78 -16.21 19.42 -27.38
CA CYS A 78 -16.44 18.07 -26.83
C CYS A 78 -15.70 16.99 -27.61
N GLU A 79 -15.72 17.07 -28.93
CA GLU A 79 -15.01 16.13 -29.81
C GLU A 79 -13.49 16.26 -29.68
N ALA A 80 -12.97 17.50 -29.65
CA ALA A 80 -11.56 17.77 -29.49
C ALA A 80 -11.02 17.26 -28.12
N ILE A 81 -11.77 17.43 -27.02
CA ILE A 81 -11.43 16.87 -25.71
C ILE A 81 -11.45 15.33 -25.74
N THR A 82 -12.45 14.74 -26.40
CA THR A 82 -12.55 13.25 -26.52
C THR A 82 -11.37 12.68 -27.27
N ASN A 83 -10.91 13.36 -28.33
CA ASN A 83 -9.80 12.96 -29.17
C ASN A 83 -8.43 13.39 -28.60
N GLY A 84 -8.41 14.21 -27.54
CA GLY A 84 -7.17 14.73 -26.92
C GLY A 84 -6.44 15.76 -27.77
N SER A 85 -7.15 16.49 -28.65
CA SER A 85 -6.58 17.48 -29.57
C SER A 85 -6.79 18.93 -29.13
N LEU A 86 -7.52 19.19 -28.04
CA LEU A 86 -7.77 20.53 -27.53
C LEU A 86 -6.57 20.97 -26.65
N GLU A 87 -5.89 22.05 -27.03
CA GLU A 87 -4.73 22.59 -26.30
C GLU A 87 -5.06 23.12 -24.89
N ASP A 88 -6.31 23.50 -24.66
CA ASP A 88 -6.78 23.98 -23.36
C ASP A 88 -7.13 22.83 -22.38
N VAL A 89 -7.14 21.55 -22.83
CA VAL A 89 -7.39 20.41 -21.96
C VAL A 89 -6.25 19.41 -22.11
N ILE A 90 -5.35 19.42 -21.15
CA ILE A 90 -4.12 18.65 -21.16
C ILE A 90 -4.24 17.47 -20.19
N GLU A 91 -4.09 16.26 -20.71
CA GLU A 91 -4.05 15.03 -19.92
C GLU A 91 -2.60 14.56 -19.77
N ILE A 92 -2.17 14.32 -18.54
CA ILE A 92 -0.80 13.94 -18.19
C ILE A 92 -0.88 12.69 -17.31
N ASP A 93 -0.13 11.68 -17.68
CA ASP A 93 0.09 10.50 -16.83
C ASP A 93 1.35 10.73 -15.99
N ALA A 94 1.18 10.88 -14.68
CA ALA A 94 2.29 11.09 -13.76
C ALA A 94 3.21 9.87 -13.63
N ALA A 95 2.78 8.67 -14.03
CA ALA A 95 3.66 7.50 -14.09
C ALA A 95 4.77 7.66 -15.13
N SER A 96 4.48 8.36 -16.24
CA SER A 96 5.42 8.63 -17.32
C SER A 96 6.09 10.01 -17.21
N ASN A 97 5.47 10.97 -16.48
CA ASN A 97 5.89 12.36 -16.36
C ASN A 97 5.92 12.79 -14.89
N ASN A 98 6.86 12.26 -14.11
CA ASN A 98 6.94 12.44 -12.67
C ASN A 98 7.99 13.47 -12.20
N GLY A 99 8.74 14.06 -13.12
CA GLY A 99 9.82 14.97 -12.85
C GLY A 99 9.37 16.36 -12.41
N VAL A 100 10.30 17.10 -11.82
CA VAL A 100 10.04 18.47 -11.36
C VAL A 100 9.90 19.42 -12.55
N ASP A 101 10.65 19.19 -13.62
CA ASP A 101 10.72 20.10 -14.76
C ASP A 101 9.43 20.05 -15.59
N GLU A 102 8.84 18.85 -15.78
CA GLU A 102 7.53 18.71 -16.43
C GLU A 102 6.43 19.46 -15.66
N ILE A 103 6.44 19.39 -14.35
CA ILE A 103 5.45 20.11 -13.52
C ILE A 103 5.73 21.63 -13.50
N ARG A 104 6.99 22.05 -13.59
CA ARG A 104 7.33 23.48 -13.78
C ARG A 104 6.83 24.01 -15.12
N ASP A 105 6.96 23.25 -16.19
CA ASP A 105 6.43 23.59 -17.51
C ASP A 105 4.90 23.75 -17.47
N ILE A 106 4.20 22.85 -16.77
CA ILE A 106 2.75 22.93 -16.57
C ILE A 106 2.39 24.20 -15.78
N ARG A 107 3.09 24.47 -14.69
CA ARG A 107 2.92 25.68 -13.89
C ARG A 107 3.08 26.94 -14.75
N ASP A 108 4.15 27.01 -15.52
CA ASP A 108 4.44 28.18 -16.34
C ASP A 108 3.38 28.36 -17.46
N LYS A 109 2.94 27.26 -18.07
CA LYS A 109 1.84 27.26 -19.04
C LYS A 109 0.48 27.57 -18.41
N SER A 110 0.28 27.30 -17.12
CA SER A 110 -0.97 27.60 -16.39
C SER A 110 -1.16 29.10 -16.09
N THR A 111 -0.11 29.91 -16.24
CA THR A 111 -0.22 31.37 -16.09
C THR A 111 -0.88 32.04 -17.29
N TYR A 112 -0.96 31.36 -18.44
CA TYR A 112 -1.59 31.88 -19.65
C TYR A 112 -3.07 31.54 -19.70
N ALA A 113 -3.88 32.51 -20.12
CA ALA A 113 -5.31 32.31 -20.34
C ALA A 113 -5.61 31.19 -21.35
N PRO A 114 -6.78 30.53 -21.25
CA PRO A 114 -7.21 29.58 -22.27
C PRO A 114 -7.36 30.24 -23.65
N SER A 115 -7.11 29.48 -24.73
CA SER A 115 -7.11 30.00 -26.10
C SER A 115 -8.46 29.86 -26.80
N LEU A 116 -9.14 28.72 -26.65
CA LEU A 116 -10.39 28.41 -27.35
C LEU A 116 -11.55 28.10 -26.39
N ALA A 117 -11.24 27.47 -25.27
CA ALA A 117 -12.22 27.01 -24.29
C ALA A 117 -12.41 28.05 -23.17
N PRO A 118 -13.57 28.09 -22.48
CA PRO A 118 -13.76 28.93 -21.30
C PRO A 118 -12.79 28.65 -20.16
N HIS A 119 -12.40 27.39 -19.97
CA HIS A 119 -11.47 26.96 -18.91
C HIS A 119 -10.33 26.15 -19.48
N LYS A 120 -9.12 26.41 -18.98
CA LYS A 120 -7.95 25.59 -19.20
C LYS A 120 -7.88 24.50 -18.13
N VAL A 121 -7.84 23.24 -18.54
CA VAL A 121 -7.95 22.09 -17.62
C VAL A 121 -6.72 21.21 -17.71
N TYR A 122 -6.09 20.96 -16.58
CA TYR A 122 -5.00 20.01 -16.43
C TYR A 122 -5.51 18.78 -15.69
N ILE A 123 -5.53 17.63 -16.39
CA ILE A 123 -5.88 16.32 -15.82
C ILE A 123 -4.58 15.58 -15.56
N ILE A 124 -4.21 15.39 -14.29
CA ILE A 124 -3.01 14.64 -13.90
C ILE A 124 -3.46 13.30 -13.32
N ASP A 125 -3.27 12.25 -14.09
CA ASP A 125 -3.61 10.87 -13.68
C ASP A 125 -2.45 10.24 -12.91
N GLU A 126 -2.76 9.32 -11.98
CA GLU A 126 -1.85 8.66 -11.04
C GLU A 126 -0.89 9.64 -10.33
N VAL A 127 -1.44 10.77 -9.89
CA VAL A 127 -0.68 11.89 -9.31
C VAL A 127 0.23 11.48 -8.14
N HIS A 128 -0.05 10.37 -7.46
CA HIS A 128 0.81 9.82 -6.40
C HIS A 128 2.20 9.36 -6.89
N MET A 129 2.41 9.25 -8.20
CA MET A 129 3.69 8.92 -8.81
C MET A 129 4.63 10.12 -8.95
N LEU A 130 4.12 11.35 -8.72
CA LEU A 130 4.94 12.55 -8.76
C LEU A 130 6.02 12.53 -7.66
N SER A 131 7.20 13.04 -8.01
CA SER A 131 8.27 13.25 -7.02
C SER A 131 7.88 14.33 -5.99
N THR A 132 8.50 14.31 -4.81
CA THR A 132 8.28 15.33 -3.78
C THR A 132 8.55 16.75 -4.30
N GLY A 133 9.58 16.91 -5.14
CA GLY A 133 9.89 18.19 -5.78
C GLY A 133 8.80 18.64 -6.76
N ALA A 134 8.18 17.71 -7.50
CA ALA A 134 7.07 18.00 -8.40
C ALA A 134 5.81 18.43 -7.64
N PHE A 135 5.48 17.77 -6.52
CA PHE A 135 4.41 18.22 -5.63
C PHE A 135 4.65 19.64 -5.11
N ASN A 136 5.87 19.95 -4.68
CA ASN A 136 6.21 21.30 -4.20
C ASN A 136 6.11 22.36 -5.32
N ALA A 137 6.47 22.01 -6.56
CA ALA A 137 6.30 22.92 -7.70
C ALA A 137 4.81 23.22 -7.98
N LEU A 138 3.92 22.25 -7.76
CA LEU A 138 2.48 22.40 -7.97
C LEU A 138 1.80 23.25 -6.87
N LEU A 139 2.35 23.25 -5.64
CA LEU A 139 1.76 23.95 -4.48
C LEU A 139 1.50 25.42 -4.77
N LYS A 140 2.46 26.14 -5.39
CA LYS A 140 2.33 27.57 -5.67
C LYS A 140 1.11 27.87 -6.57
N THR A 141 0.87 27.02 -7.58
CA THR A 141 -0.27 27.18 -8.50
C THR A 141 -1.61 26.85 -7.82
N LEU A 142 -1.59 25.93 -6.85
CA LEU A 142 -2.79 25.60 -6.07
C LEU A 142 -3.10 26.63 -4.97
N GLU A 143 -2.10 27.37 -4.49
CA GLU A 143 -2.25 28.46 -3.51
C GLU A 143 -2.72 29.76 -4.16
N GLU A 144 -2.16 30.08 -5.32
CA GLU A 144 -2.47 31.28 -6.10
C GLU A 144 -3.02 30.88 -7.47
N PRO A 145 -4.26 30.37 -7.53
CA PRO A 145 -4.82 29.85 -8.78
C PRO A 145 -5.02 30.97 -9.81
N THR A 146 -4.61 30.70 -11.04
CA THR A 146 -4.90 31.56 -12.19
C THR A 146 -6.39 31.47 -12.54
N GLU A 147 -7.00 32.58 -12.89
CA GLU A 147 -8.40 32.64 -13.28
C GLU A 147 -8.68 31.74 -14.50
N ASN A 148 -9.78 31.00 -14.45
CA ASN A 148 -10.18 30.03 -15.50
C ASN A 148 -9.20 28.85 -15.72
N VAL A 149 -8.32 28.55 -14.77
CA VAL A 149 -7.48 27.34 -14.79
C VAL A 149 -7.98 26.35 -13.74
N VAL A 150 -8.17 25.10 -14.16
CA VAL A 150 -8.69 24.03 -13.28
C VAL A 150 -7.74 22.83 -13.30
N PHE A 151 -7.35 22.38 -12.12
CA PHE A 151 -6.58 21.15 -11.95
C PHE A 151 -7.48 20.00 -11.50
N ILE A 152 -7.39 18.85 -12.18
CA ILE A 152 -8.09 17.62 -11.80
C ILE A 152 -7.02 16.55 -11.58
N LEU A 153 -6.76 16.25 -10.32
CA LEU A 153 -5.79 15.26 -9.90
C LEU A 153 -6.50 13.92 -9.68
N ALA A 154 -6.01 12.82 -10.25
CA ALA A 154 -6.56 11.49 -10.03
C ALA A 154 -5.50 10.58 -9.38
N THR A 155 -5.92 9.74 -8.42
CA THR A 155 -5.03 8.82 -7.72
C THR A 155 -5.73 7.54 -7.30
N THR A 156 -5.00 6.44 -7.32
CA THR A 156 -5.40 5.18 -6.67
C THR A 156 -4.94 5.10 -5.22
N GLU A 157 -3.95 5.91 -4.81
CA GLU A 157 -3.31 5.84 -3.50
C GLU A 157 -3.35 7.19 -2.76
N LEU A 158 -4.47 7.47 -2.11
CA LEU A 158 -4.69 8.74 -1.40
C LEU A 158 -3.64 8.98 -0.30
N HIS A 159 -3.18 7.92 0.37
CA HIS A 159 -2.23 8.01 1.49
C HIS A 159 -0.84 8.51 1.07
N LYS A 160 -0.48 8.43 -0.22
CA LYS A 160 0.77 8.97 -0.76
C LYS A 160 0.71 10.45 -1.11
N ILE A 161 -0.48 11.08 -1.07
CA ILE A 161 -0.63 12.50 -1.41
C ILE A 161 -0.30 13.36 -0.18
N PRO A 162 0.61 14.34 -0.31
CA PRO A 162 0.95 15.24 0.79
C PRO A 162 -0.25 15.99 1.36
N ALA A 163 -0.29 16.17 2.68
CA ALA A 163 -1.37 16.89 3.36
C ALA A 163 -1.49 18.36 2.89
N THR A 164 -0.38 18.95 2.45
CA THR A 164 -0.32 20.30 1.86
C THR A 164 -1.14 20.41 0.58
N ILE A 165 -1.17 19.39 -0.26
CA ILE A 165 -2.04 19.30 -1.45
C ILE A 165 -3.48 19.05 -1.03
N LEU A 166 -3.71 18.09 -0.12
CA LEU A 166 -5.05 17.71 0.33
C LEU A 166 -5.86 18.88 0.92
N SER A 167 -5.20 19.86 1.52
CA SER A 167 -5.85 21.04 2.10
C SER A 167 -6.29 22.09 1.06
N ARG A 168 -5.86 21.96 -0.21
CA ARG A 168 -6.08 22.95 -1.28
C ARG A 168 -6.95 22.44 -2.43
N VAL A 169 -7.42 21.20 -2.33
CA VAL A 169 -8.21 20.55 -3.37
C VAL A 169 -9.58 20.10 -2.85
N GLN A 170 -10.59 20.16 -3.70
CA GLN A 170 -11.89 19.57 -3.42
C GLN A 170 -11.80 18.05 -3.67
N ARG A 171 -12.03 17.24 -2.62
CA ARG A 171 -11.85 15.79 -2.68
C ARG A 171 -13.13 15.05 -3.01
N PHE A 172 -13.01 14.06 -3.92
CA PHE A 172 -14.07 13.13 -4.29
C PHE A 172 -13.53 11.72 -4.20
N GLU A 173 -14.18 10.88 -3.40
CA GLU A 173 -13.80 9.49 -3.19
C GLU A 173 -14.69 8.57 -4.02
N PHE A 174 -14.08 7.95 -5.03
CA PHE A 174 -14.70 6.93 -5.88
C PHE A 174 -14.72 5.60 -5.15
N LYS A 175 -15.88 4.98 -5.08
CA LYS A 175 -16.05 3.67 -4.46
C LYS A 175 -15.96 2.56 -5.50
N SER A 176 -15.58 1.36 -5.05
CA SER A 176 -15.72 0.16 -5.88
C SER A 176 -17.17 0.01 -6.31
N ILE A 177 -17.38 -0.30 -7.58
CA ILE A 177 -18.71 -0.49 -8.15
C ILE A 177 -19.24 -1.84 -7.66
N LYS A 178 -20.50 -1.87 -7.25
CA LYS A 178 -21.14 -3.11 -6.79
C LYS A 178 -21.25 -4.12 -7.92
N THR A 179 -21.02 -5.40 -7.63
CA THR A 179 -21.08 -6.49 -8.62
C THR A 179 -22.37 -6.51 -9.43
N PRO A 180 -23.58 -6.36 -8.85
CA PRO A 180 -24.81 -6.29 -9.63
C PRO A 180 -24.84 -5.15 -10.64
N ALA A 181 -24.35 -3.96 -10.27
CA ALA A 181 -24.30 -2.82 -11.19
C ALA A 181 -23.32 -3.03 -12.35
N ILE A 182 -22.23 -3.78 -12.12
CA ILE A 182 -21.32 -4.20 -13.19
C ILE A 182 -22.02 -5.21 -14.11
N GLN A 183 -22.72 -6.21 -13.55
CA GLN A 183 -23.49 -7.19 -14.32
C GLN A 183 -24.50 -6.52 -15.24
N ASP A 184 -25.31 -5.61 -14.70
CA ASP A 184 -26.32 -4.88 -15.48
C ASP A 184 -25.69 -4.09 -16.62
N HIS A 185 -24.53 -3.46 -16.37
CA HIS A 185 -23.82 -2.75 -17.42
C HIS A 185 -23.23 -3.67 -18.49
N LEU A 186 -22.65 -4.81 -18.10
CA LEU A 186 -22.12 -5.81 -19.04
C LEU A 186 -23.23 -6.39 -19.91
N LYS A 187 -24.41 -6.71 -19.32
CA LYS A 187 -25.60 -7.16 -20.07
C LYS A 187 -26.02 -6.11 -21.09
N ALA A 188 -26.14 -4.84 -20.67
CA ALA A 188 -26.49 -3.76 -21.58
C ALA A 188 -25.48 -3.57 -22.74
N VAL A 189 -24.20 -3.88 -22.49
CA VAL A 189 -23.16 -3.87 -23.54
C VAL A 189 -23.36 -5.05 -24.49
N LEU A 190 -23.56 -6.27 -23.98
CA LEU A 190 -23.78 -7.47 -24.77
C LEU A 190 -25.06 -7.36 -25.64
N ASP A 191 -26.15 -6.85 -25.08
CA ASP A 191 -27.39 -6.58 -25.80
C ASP A 191 -27.17 -5.59 -26.97
N LYS A 192 -26.34 -4.55 -26.76
CA LYS A 192 -26.01 -3.58 -27.82
C LYS A 192 -25.11 -4.15 -28.92
N GLU A 193 -24.24 -5.10 -28.57
CA GLU A 193 -23.41 -5.83 -29.54
C GLU A 193 -24.18 -6.97 -30.21
N GLY A 194 -25.37 -7.34 -29.72
CA GLY A 194 -26.19 -8.42 -30.23
C GLY A 194 -25.60 -9.81 -29.97
N ILE A 195 -24.92 -9.98 -28.85
CA ILE A 195 -24.24 -11.21 -28.45
C ILE A 195 -25.05 -11.91 -27.38
N ASP A 196 -25.39 -13.17 -27.59
CA ASP A 196 -26.05 -14.00 -26.57
C ASP A 196 -25.10 -14.35 -25.43
N TYR A 197 -25.62 -14.47 -24.21
CA TYR A 197 -24.81 -14.76 -23.04
C TYR A 197 -25.52 -15.62 -22.01
N GLU A 198 -24.75 -16.36 -21.24
CA GLU A 198 -25.19 -17.02 -20.02
C GLU A 198 -25.08 -16.04 -18.83
N GLU A 199 -26.11 -15.98 -18.01
CA GLU A 199 -26.15 -15.13 -16.80
C GLU A 199 -24.96 -15.35 -15.88
N GLU A 200 -24.57 -16.63 -15.68
CA GLU A 200 -23.46 -17.01 -14.83
C GLU A 200 -22.11 -16.54 -15.40
N ALA A 201 -21.93 -16.55 -16.72
CA ALA A 201 -20.74 -16.02 -17.37
C ALA A 201 -20.53 -14.53 -17.05
N VAL A 202 -21.60 -13.74 -17.12
CA VAL A 202 -21.58 -12.31 -16.76
C VAL A 202 -21.29 -12.12 -15.27
N ALA A 203 -21.85 -12.98 -14.41
CA ALA A 203 -21.61 -12.94 -12.98
C ALA A 203 -20.14 -13.25 -12.63
N ILE A 204 -19.51 -14.21 -13.29
CA ILE A 204 -18.09 -14.55 -13.12
C ILE A 204 -17.20 -13.35 -13.49
N ILE A 205 -17.44 -12.74 -14.66
CA ILE A 205 -16.67 -11.57 -15.12
C ILE A 205 -16.84 -10.40 -14.14
N ALA A 206 -18.08 -10.11 -13.72
CA ALA A 206 -18.36 -9.00 -12.79
C ALA A 206 -17.71 -9.21 -11.42
N ARG A 207 -17.71 -10.43 -10.88
CA ARG A 207 -16.99 -10.79 -9.65
C ARG A 207 -15.49 -10.60 -9.82
N ARG A 208 -14.94 -11.03 -10.96
CA ARG A 208 -13.50 -10.94 -11.24
C ARG A 208 -12.99 -9.52 -11.39
N ALA A 209 -13.83 -8.60 -11.80
CA ALA A 209 -13.49 -7.18 -11.98
C ALA A 209 -13.24 -6.42 -10.66
N GLU A 210 -13.57 -7.01 -9.50
CA GLU A 210 -13.30 -6.47 -8.15
C GLU A 210 -13.75 -4.99 -7.99
N GLY A 211 -14.85 -4.63 -8.66
CA GLY A 211 -15.42 -3.27 -8.60
C GLY A 211 -14.88 -2.30 -9.64
N GLY A 212 -14.02 -2.74 -10.58
CA GLY A 212 -13.48 -1.93 -11.67
C GLY A 212 -14.24 -2.14 -12.99
N MET A 213 -14.99 -1.14 -13.49
CA MET A 213 -15.71 -1.24 -14.78
C MET A 213 -14.77 -1.43 -15.97
N ARG A 214 -13.59 -0.76 -15.95
CA ARG A 214 -12.59 -0.92 -17.02
C ARG A 214 -12.07 -2.35 -17.09
N ASP A 215 -11.82 -2.96 -15.94
CA ASP A 215 -11.32 -4.33 -15.86
C ASP A 215 -12.41 -5.32 -16.29
N ALA A 216 -13.68 -5.10 -15.90
CA ALA A 216 -14.83 -5.88 -16.35
C ALA A 216 -14.98 -5.88 -17.88
N LEU A 217 -14.95 -4.70 -18.51
CA LEU A 217 -15.05 -4.58 -19.95
C LEU A 217 -13.82 -5.16 -20.68
N SER A 218 -12.63 -5.09 -20.07
CA SER A 218 -11.42 -5.69 -20.64
C SER A 218 -11.47 -7.22 -20.62
N ILE A 219 -11.97 -7.81 -19.52
CA ILE A 219 -12.18 -9.26 -19.42
C ILE A 219 -13.26 -9.72 -20.41
N LEU A 220 -14.37 -8.97 -20.50
CA LEU A 220 -15.43 -9.26 -21.47
C LEU A 220 -14.90 -9.25 -22.92
N ASP A 221 -14.09 -8.24 -23.25
CA ASP A 221 -13.47 -8.11 -24.57
C ASP A 221 -12.58 -9.30 -24.94
N GLN A 222 -11.80 -9.78 -23.97
CA GLN A 222 -10.98 -11.00 -24.11
C GLN A 222 -11.85 -12.24 -24.29
N ALA A 223 -12.94 -12.38 -23.52
CA ALA A 223 -13.84 -13.51 -23.61
C ALA A 223 -14.52 -13.58 -24.99
N LEU A 224 -15.00 -12.45 -25.51
CA LEU A 224 -15.61 -12.38 -26.84
C LEU A 224 -14.60 -12.66 -27.97
N SER A 225 -13.34 -12.22 -27.78
CA SER A 225 -12.28 -12.53 -28.75
C SER A 225 -11.98 -14.04 -28.83
N LEU A 226 -12.17 -14.78 -27.74
CA LEU A 226 -11.96 -16.24 -27.72
C LEU A 226 -13.12 -17.00 -28.35
N THR A 227 -14.38 -16.56 -28.18
CA THR A 227 -15.58 -17.23 -28.70
C THR A 227 -15.90 -16.87 -30.14
N GLY A 228 -15.21 -15.95 -30.78
CA GLY A 228 -15.51 -15.45 -32.12
C GLY A 228 -16.88 -14.77 -32.18
N GLU A 229 -17.32 -14.15 -31.10
CA GLU A 229 -18.58 -13.38 -30.99
C GLU A 229 -19.88 -14.20 -31.06
N ALA A 230 -19.82 -15.55 -30.99
CA ALA A 230 -21.02 -16.38 -31.14
C ALA A 230 -21.92 -16.35 -29.89
N GLN A 231 -21.38 -16.64 -28.75
CA GLN A 231 -22.07 -16.64 -27.46
C GLN A 231 -21.07 -16.58 -26.32
N LEU A 232 -21.37 -15.82 -25.28
CA LEU A 232 -20.58 -15.80 -24.03
C LEU A 232 -21.05 -16.94 -23.12
N THR A 233 -20.24 -17.98 -22.97
CA THR A 233 -20.55 -19.14 -22.13
C THR A 233 -19.81 -19.05 -20.77
N THR A 234 -20.31 -19.77 -19.78
CA THR A 234 -19.68 -19.90 -18.45
C THR A 234 -18.27 -20.47 -18.57
N ALA A 235 -18.08 -21.50 -19.40
CA ALA A 235 -16.76 -22.11 -19.63
C ALA A 235 -15.74 -21.10 -20.15
N THR A 236 -16.12 -20.24 -21.11
CA THR A 236 -15.24 -19.19 -21.62
C THR A 236 -14.90 -18.15 -20.54
N ALA A 237 -15.89 -17.75 -19.75
CA ALA A 237 -15.67 -16.81 -18.66
C ALA A 237 -14.71 -17.38 -17.60
N GLU A 238 -14.85 -18.66 -17.24
CA GLU A 238 -13.94 -19.37 -16.32
C GLU A 238 -12.52 -19.50 -16.88
N GLU A 239 -12.40 -19.76 -18.18
CA GLU A 239 -11.10 -19.86 -18.84
C GLU A 239 -10.35 -18.53 -18.81
N ILE A 240 -10.96 -17.45 -19.27
CA ILE A 240 -10.35 -16.11 -19.34
C ILE A 240 -10.06 -15.53 -17.95
N THR A 241 -10.96 -15.71 -16.99
CA THR A 241 -10.76 -15.21 -15.64
C THR A 241 -9.77 -16.05 -14.84
N GLY A 242 -9.45 -17.25 -15.30
CA GLY A 242 -8.70 -18.25 -14.55
C GLY A 242 -9.44 -18.74 -13.31
N SER A 243 -10.74 -18.48 -13.21
CA SER A 243 -11.59 -18.94 -12.11
C SER A 243 -11.71 -20.46 -12.11
N ILE A 244 -11.89 -21.02 -10.93
CA ILE A 244 -12.13 -22.45 -10.78
C ILE A 244 -13.63 -22.68 -10.97
N SER A 245 -13.98 -23.72 -11.74
CA SER A 245 -15.39 -24.07 -11.93
C SER A 245 -16.05 -24.42 -10.61
N GLN A 246 -17.34 -24.07 -10.48
CA GLN A 246 -18.13 -24.39 -9.31
C GLN A 246 -18.11 -25.89 -9.01
N GLU A 247 -18.22 -26.72 -10.07
CA GLU A 247 -18.19 -28.17 -9.94
C GLU A 247 -16.87 -28.70 -9.34
N ALA A 248 -15.73 -28.14 -9.76
CA ALA A 248 -14.42 -28.53 -9.23
C ALA A 248 -14.28 -28.16 -7.73
N LEU A 249 -14.78 -26.98 -7.33
CA LEU A 249 -14.81 -26.58 -5.93
C LEU A 249 -15.76 -27.45 -5.11
N ASP A 250 -16.94 -27.77 -5.63
CA ASP A 250 -17.92 -28.66 -5.00
C ASP A 250 -17.31 -30.03 -4.70
N LEU A 251 -16.63 -30.64 -5.69
CA LEU A 251 -15.95 -31.94 -5.54
C LEU A 251 -14.78 -31.87 -4.57
N TYR A 252 -13.95 -30.84 -4.66
CA TYR A 252 -12.81 -30.66 -3.76
C TYR A 252 -13.26 -30.52 -2.29
N VAL A 253 -14.27 -29.67 -2.03
CA VAL A 253 -14.77 -29.46 -0.66
C VAL A 253 -15.51 -30.71 -0.14
N ALA A 254 -16.23 -31.45 -1.00
CA ALA A 254 -16.84 -32.72 -0.62
C ALA A 254 -15.78 -33.76 -0.20
N ALA A 255 -14.66 -33.86 -0.94
CA ALA A 255 -13.55 -34.74 -0.56
C ALA A 255 -12.91 -34.34 0.77
N LEU A 256 -12.73 -33.03 1.02
CA LEU A 256 -12.26 -32.52 2.33
C LEU A 256 -13.23 -32.90 3.46
N SER A 257 -14.54 -32.73 3.23
CA SER A 257 -15.57 -33.08 4.21
C SER A 257 -15.62 -34.57 4.55
N ALA A 258 -15.31 -35.41 3.53
CA ALA A 258 -15.18 -36.86 3.73
C ALA A 258 -13.85 -37.28 4.38
N GLN A 259 -12.96 -36.33 4.65
CA GLN A 259 -11.58 -36.57 5.15
C GLN A 259 -10.74 -37.46 4.20
N ASP A 260 -11.07 -37.44 2.92
CA ASP A 260 -10.34 -38.15 1.89
C ASP A 260 -9.27 -37.24 1.24
N ALA A 261 -8.08 -37.23 1.86
CA ALA A 261 -6.95 -36.46 1.38
C ALA A 261 -6.51 -36.86 -0.04
N THR A 262 -6.67 -38.13 -0.41
CA THR A 262 -6.30 -38.62 -1.75
C THR A 262 -7.22 -38.07 -2.79
N ALA A 263 -8.54 -38.17 -2.59
CA ALA A 263 -9.52 -37.61 -3.52
C ALA A 263 -9.39 -36.07 -3.63
N ALA A 264 -9.12 -35.37 -2.53
CA ALA A 264 -8.89 -33.93 -2.53
C ALA A 264 -7.62 -33.55 -3.33
N LEU A 265 -6.52 -34.28 -3.18
CA LEU A 265 -5.29 -34.09 -3.96
C LEU A 265 -5.50 -34.41 -5.45
N ASP A 266 -6.27 -35.44 -5.77
CA ASP A 266 -6.60 -35.76 -7.17
C ASP A 266 -7.39 -34.62 -7.84
N GLN A 267 -8.37 -34.03 -7.14
CA GLN A 267 -9.09 -32.86 -7.62
C GLN A 267 -8.17 -31.63 -7.78
N LEU A 268 -7.26 -31.39 -6.81
CA LEU A 268 -6.26 -30.35 -6.91
C LEU A 268 -5.34 -30.54 -8.13
N ASN A 269 -4.89 -31.77 -8.39
CA ASN A 269 -4.06 -32.08 -9.54
C ASN A 269 -4.81 -31.81 -10.85
N LEU A 270 -6.08 -32.18 -10.97
CA LEU A 270 -6.90 -31.84 -12.14
C LEU A 270 -7.00 -30.32 -12.36
N ILE A 271 -7.21 -29.56 -11.29
CA ILE A 271 -7.24 -28.10 -11.35
C ILE A 271 -5.88 -27.55 -11.83
N PHE A 272 -4.79 -28.07 -11.31
CA PHE A 272 -3.44 -27.66 -11.68
C PHE A 272 -3.10 -28.01 -13.13
N ASP A 273 -3.41 -29.23 -13.56
CA ASP A 273 -3.13 -29.73 -14.91
C ASP A 273 -3.93 -28.97 -15.99
N ASN A 274 -5.10 -28.40 -15.60
CA ASN A 274 -5.85 -27.46 -16.42
C ASN A 274 -5.25 -26.03 -16.43
N GLY A 275 -4.01 -25.86 -15.94
CA GLY A 275 -3.28 -24.59 -16.00
C GLY A 275 -3.76 -23.52 -15.02
N LYS A 276 -4.59 -23.86 -14.03
CA LYS A 276 -5.12 -22.88 -13.08
C LYS A 276 -4.04 -22.46 -12.05
N ASN A 277 -4.04 -21.18 -11.69
CA ASN A 277 -3.11 -20.62 -10.72
C ASN A 277 -3.50 -21.03 -9.28
N MET A 278 -2.55 -21.55 -8.51
CA MET A 278 -2.81 -22.08 -7.17
C MET A 278 -3.19 -21.00 -6.15
N ALA A 279 -2.61 -19.80 -6.22
CA ALA A 279 -3.02 -18.70 -5.34
C ALA A 279 -4.45 -18.23 -5.67
N ARG A 280 -4.84 -18.31 -6.95
CA ARG A 280 -6.22 -18.04 -7.38
C ARG A 280 -7.17 -19.12 -6.86
N PHE A 281 -6.80 -20.38 -7.00
CA PHE A 281 -7.57 -21.51 -6.46
C PHE A 281 -7.88 -21.31 -4.97
N VAL A 282 -6.88 -20.96 -4.16
CA VAL A 282 -7.10 -20.73 -2.72
C VAL A 282 -8.00 -19.52 -2.47
N THR A 283 -7.92 -18.48 -3.29
CA THR A 283 -8.82 -17.32 -3.17
C THR A 283 -10.27 -17.71 -3.48
N ASP A 284 -10.50 -18.49 -4.54
CA ASP A 284 -11.84 -18.97 -4.95
C ASP A 284 -12.38 -19.96 -3.90
N LEU A 285 -11.53 -20.82 -3.34
CA LEU A 285 -11.88 -21.70 -2.22
C LEU A 285 -12.32 -20.90 -0.99
N LEU A 286 -11.61 -19.85 -0.61
CA LEU A 286 -12.00 -18.98 0.50
C LEU A 286 -13.34 -18.31 0.26
N GLN A 287 -13.65 -17.87 -0.96
CA GLN A 287 -14.95 -17.33 -1.31
C GLN A 287 -16.04 -18.40 -1.19
N TYR A 288 -15.79 -19.61 -1.68
CA TYR A 288 -16.70 -20.73 -1.57
C TYR A 288 -17.04 -21.10 -0.11
N LEU A 289 -16.01 -21.22 0.74
CA LEU A 289 -16.20 -21.51 2.17
C LEU A 289 -16.96 -20.39 2.90
N ARG A 290 -16.71 -19.13 2.55
CA ARG A 290 -17.47 -17.98 3.05
C ARG A 290 -18.94 -18.08 2.64
N ASP A 291 -19.22 -18.42 1.39
CA ASP A 291 -20.58 -18.50 0.88
C ASP A 291 -21.37 -19.61 1.58
N LEU A 292 -20.73 -20.76 1.88
CA LEU A 292 -21.31 -21.79 2.75
C LEU A 292 -21.70 -21.22 4.12
N LEU A 293 -20.83 -20.46 4.77
CA LEU A 293 -21.11 -19.84 6.07
C LEU A 293 -22.25 -18.82 5.99
N ILE A 294 -22.30 -18.00 4.93
CA ILE A 294 -23.36 -17.01 4.73
C ILE A 294 -24.73 -17.71 4.63
N VAL A 295 -24.82 -18.76 3.81
CA VAL A 295 -26.06 -19.52 3.67
C VAL A 295 -26.45 -20.22 4.97
N GLN A 296 -25.52 -20.82 5.69
CA GLN A 296 -25.78 -21.43 7.02
C GLN A 296 -26.25 -20.42 8.06
N THR A 297 -25.90 -19.14 7.95
CA THR A 297 -26.34 -18.07 8.86
C THR A 297 -27.63 -17.38 8.41
N GLY A 298 -28.29 -17.87 7.36
CA GLY A 298 -29.57 -17.36 6.85
C GLY A 298 -29.45 -16.34 5.73
N GLY A 299 -28.27 -16.20 5.11
CA GLY A 299 -28.10 -15.40 3.91
C GLY A 299 -28.68 -16.07 2.65
N GLU A 300 -28.80 -15.30 1.57
CA GLU A 300 -29.27 -15.82 0.29
C GLU A 300 -28.30 -16.84 -0.30
N ASN A 301 -28.84 -17.96 -0.79
CA ASN A 301 -28.08 -18.94 -1.55
C ASN A 301 -28.00 -18.50 -3.01
N LEU A 302 -26.82 -18.06 -3.44
CA LEU A 302 -26.54 -17.66 -4.83
C LEU A 302 -26.08 -18.84 -5.71
N HIS A 303 -25.89 -20.02 -5.12
CA HIS A 303 -25.40 -21.21 -5.82
C HIS A 303 -26.55 -22.18 -6.10
N VAL A 304 -26.63 -22.68 -7.33
CA VAL A 304 -27.72 -23.59 -7.79
C VAL A 304 -27.32 -25.07 -7.67
N SER A 305 -26.03 -25.38 -7.36
CA SER A 305 -25.51 -26.74 -7.34
C SER A 305 -26.10 -27.58 -6.18
N GLU A 306 -26.54 -28.80 -6.48
CA GLU A 306 -26.96 -29.78 -5.46
C GLU A 306 -25.79 -30.15 -4.52
N ARG A 307 -24.57 -30.23 -5.03
CA ARG A 307 -23.37 -30.53 -4.24
C ARG A 307 -23.03 -29.41 -3.27
N PHE A 308 -23.21 -28.16 -3.68
CA PHE A 308 -23.08 -27.03 -2.76
C PHE A 308 -24.05 -27.18 -1.57
N ASN A 309 -25.32 -27.58 -1.86
CA ASN A 309 -26.31 -27.83 -0.81
C ASN A 309 -25.92 -29.01 0.10
N GLN A 310 -25.28 -30.05 -0.41
CA GLN A 310 -24.74 -31.15 0.39
C GLN A 310 -23.60 -30.66 1.29
N ASN A 311 -22.72 -29.79 0.78
CA ASN A 311 -21.61 -29.20 1.54
C ASN A 311 -22.10 -28.25 2.67
N LEU A 312 -23.35 -27.78 2.66
CA LEU A 312 -23.94 -27.04 3.78
C LEU A 312 -24.05 -27.88 5.08
N ALA A 313 -23.91 -29.19 4.99
CA ALA A 313 -23.89 -30.05 6.21
C ALA A 313 -22.56 -29.92 6.99
N ILE A 314 -21.52 -29.30 6.44
CA ILE A 314 -20.23 -29.12 7.09
C ILE A 314 -20.39 -28.22 8.33
N PRO A 315 -19.89 -28.60 9.52
CA PRO A 315 -20.00 -27.78 10.71
C PRO A 315 -19.34 -26.41 10.57
N GLN A 316 -19.96 -25.37 11.10
CA GLN A 316 -19.40 -24.00 11.03
C GLN A 316 -17.99 -23.90 11.63
N ALA A 317 -17.74 -24.62 12.75
CA ALA A 317 -16.42 -24.65 13.36
C ALA A 317 -15.33 -25.16 12.41
N THR A 318 -15.66 -26.18 11.60
CA THR A 318 -14.77 -26.73 10.58
C THR A 318 -14.52 -25.71 9.45
N LEU A 319 -15.58 -25.04 8.98
CA LEU A 319 -15.45 -24.00 7.94
C LEU A 319 -14.58 -22.83 8.41
N PHE A 320 -14.75 -22.36 9.65
CA PHE A 320 -13.88 -21.32 10.21
C PHE A 320 -12.42 -21.75 10.30
N ALA A 321 -12.14 -22.97 10.74
CA ALA A 321 -10.79 -23.51 10.81
C ALA A 321 -10.16 -23.65 9.42
N TRP A 322 -10.92 -24.12 8.43
CA TRP A 322 -10.47 -24.21 7.05
C TRP A 322 -10.17 -22.84 6.45
N ILE A 323 -11.01 -21.83 6.69
CA ILE A 323 -10.78 -20.45 6.25
C ILE A 323 -9.49 -19.89 6.87
N ASP A 324 -9.28 -20.09 8.18
CA ASP A 324 -8.08 -19.62 8.87
C ASP A 324 -6.80 -20.29 8.30
N LEU A 325 -6.84 -21.60 8.10
CA LEU A 325 -5.74 -22.36 7.55
C LEU A 325 -5.42 -21.95 6.09
N ALA A 326 -6.45 -21.85 5.26
CA ALA A 326 -6.29 -21.43 3.86
C ALA A 326 -5.79 -19.98 3.76
N THR A 327 -6.26 -19.06 4.62
CA THR A 327 -5.81 -17.68 4.68
C THR A 327 -4.31 -17.58 5.04
N LYS A 328 -3.85 -18.35 6.03
CA LYS A 328 -2.45 -18.42 6.42
C LYS A 328 -1.58 -18.99 5.28
N SER A 329 -2.05 -20.04 4.64
CA SER A 329 -1.32 -20.69 3.53
C SER A 329 -1.25 -19.82 2.27
N LEU A 330 -2.23 -18.93 2.05
CA LEU A 330 -2.29 -18.08 0.86
C LEU A 330 -1.07 -17.15 0.73
N ALA A 331 -0.56 -16.63 1.84
CA ALA A 331 0.63 -15.78 1.84
C ALA A 331 1.88 -16.58 1.40
N ASP A 332 2.04 -17.80 1.91
CA ASP A 332 3.15 -18.70 1.54
C ASP A 332 3.05 -19.11 0.06
N ILE A 333 1.84 -19.43 -0.41
CA ILE A 333 1.59 -19.83 -1.81
C ILE A 333 1.89 -18.67 -2.78
N LYS A 334 1.52 -17.42 -2.44
CA LYS A 334 1.78 -16.24 -3.28
C LYS A 334 3.26 -15.92 -3.40
N ASN A 335 4.04 -16.13 -2.34
CA ASN A 335 5.45 -15.77 -2.28
C ASN A 335 6.40 -16.93 -2.64
N SER A 336 5.87 -18.13 -2.87
CA SER A 336 6.67 -19.34 -3.16
C SER A 336 7.02 -19.45 -4.64
N LEU A 337 8.21 -19.99 -4.92
CA LEU A 337 8.61 -20.44 -6.25
C LEU A 337 7.91 -21.76 -6.66
N GLN A 338 7.33 -22.50 -5.71
CA GLN A 338 6.65 -23.77 -5.93
C GLN A 338 5.24 -23.77 -5.31
N PRO A 339 4.30 -22.97 -5.85
CA PRO A 339 2.95 -22.80 -5.28
C PRO A 339 2.19 -24.11 -5.14
N LYS A 340 2.40 -25.08 -6.06
CA LYS A 340 1.73 -26.38 -6.05
C LYS A 340 2.00 -27.15 -4.74
N ILE A 341 3.25 -27.26 -4.33
CA ILE A 341 3.64 -28.01 -3.10
C ILE A 341 2.98 -27.41 -1.87
N TYR A 342 2.97 -26.09 -1.73
CA TYR A 342 2.33 -25.43 -0.60
C TYR A 342 0.80 -25.63 -0.60
N THR A 343 0.18 -25.69 -1.78
CA THR A 343 -1.25 -25.97 -1.91
C THR A 343 -1.57 -27.43 -1.58
N GLU A 344 -0.73 -28.39 -1.99
CA GLU A 344 -0.84 -29.81 -1.61
C GLU A 344 -0.73 -29.97 -0.08
N MET A 345 0.25 -29.31 0.55
CA MET A 345 0.39 -29.33 2.01
C MET A 345 -0.82 -28.71 2.71
N MET A 346 -1.36 -27.62 2.18
CA MET A 346 -2.59 -27.02 2.67
C MET A 346 -3.76 -28.01 2.56
N THR A 347 -3.92 -28.67 1.42
CA THR A 347 -4.98 -29.68 1.17
C THR A 347 -4.93 -30.81 2.17
N ILE A 348 -3.76 -31.37 2.44
CA ILE A 348 -3.58 -32.43 3.43
C ILE A 348 -4.02 -31.95 4.83
N ARG A 349 -3.59 -30.74 5.25
CA ARG A 349 -3.96 -30.17 6.54
C ARG A 349 -5.47 -29.90 6.65
N LEU A 350 -6.11 -29.47 5.56
CA LEU A 350 -7.57 -29.28 5.53
C LEU A 350 -8.33 -30.60 5.66
N ALA A 351 -7.88 -31.65 4.97
CA ALA A 351 -8.49 -32.98 5.01
C ALA A 351 -8.29 -33.71 6.35
N GLU A 352 -7.14 -33.51 6.99
CA GLU A 352 -6.83 -34.10 8.30
C GLU A 352 -7.51 -33.36 9.48
N TYR A 353 -8.17 -32.24 9.22
CA TYR A 353 -8.82 -31.48 10.28
C TYR A 353 -10.04 -32.22 10.82
N THR A 354 -9.95 -32.77 12.04
CA THR A 354 -10.98 -33.61 12.68
C THR A 354 -12.00 -32.83 13.53
N GLY A 355 -11.98 -31.49 13.49
CA GLY A 355 -12.91 -30.67 14.32
C GLY A 355 -12.50 -30.57 15.80
N GLU A 356 -11.66 -31.44 16.26
CA GLU A 356 -10.96 -31.26 17.53
C GLU A 356 -9.83 -30.26 17.26
N SER A 357 -9.87 -29.06 17.88
CA SER A 357 -8.64 -28.34 18.15
C SER A 357 -7.64 -29.40 18.60
N PRO A 358 -6.40 -29.45 18.08
CA PRO A 358 -5.41 -30.24 18.75
C PRO A 358 -5.49 -29.77 20.20
N SER A 359 -6.13 -30.59 21.04
CA SER A 359 -5.96 -30.46 22.47
C SER A 359 -4.46 -30.42 22.56
N ALA A 360 -3.92 -29.21 22.79
CA ALA A 360 -2.54 -29.11 23.17
C ALA A 360 -2.42 -30.18 24.23
N SER A 361 -1.87 -31.35 23.84
CA SER A 361 -1.30 -32.25 24.82
C SER A 361 -0.53 -31.29 25.69
N PRO A 362 -0.82 -31.18 26.98
CA PRO A 362 -0.11 -30.21 27.78
C PRO A 362 1.36 -30.61 27.59
N VAL A 363 2.03 -29.95 26.66
CA VAL A 363 3.47 -29.84 26.72
C VAL A 363 3.61 -29.28 28.11
N ALA A 364 4.06 -30.14 29.03
CA ALA A 364 4.30 -29.75 30.39
C ALA A 364 5.28 -28.57 30.27
N LEU A 365 4.72 -27.38 30.27
CA LEU A 365 5.51 -26.16 30.23
C LEU A 365 6.43 -26.30 31.45
N PRO A 366 7.74 -26.12 31.29
CA PRO A 366 8.67 -26.20 32.39
C PRO A 366 8.08 -25.39 33.54
N ALA A 367 8.10 -25.93 34.75
CA ALA A 367 7.52 -25.28 35.94
C ALA A 367 8.02 -23.83 36.10
N ASP A 368 9.24 -23.56 35.62
CA ASP A 368 9.85 -22.24 35.55
C ASP A 368 9.11 -21.26 34.63
N PHE A 369 8.50 -21.73 33.53
CA PHE A 369 7.74 -20.86 32.61
C PHE A 369 6.38 -20.49 33.22
N LEU A 370 5.71 -21.41 33.87
CA LEU A 370 4.45 -21.12 34.60
C LEU A 370 4.72 -20.15 35.76
N ALA A 371 5.83 -20.31 36.47
CA ALA A 371 6.23 -19.38 37.53
C ALA A 371 6.51 -17.97 36.98
N GLN A 372 7.13 -17.84 35.80
CA GLN A 372 7.37 -16.56 35.14
C GLN A 372 6.08 -15.87 34.67
N VAL A 373 5.14 -16.64 34.12
CA VAL A 373 3.80 -16.11 33.72
C VAL A 373 3.04 -15.61 34.93
N ASP A 374 3.05 -16.33 36.05
CA ASP A 374 2.41 -15.90 37.30
C ASP A 374 3.11 -14.68 37.92
N GLN A 375 4.43 -14.58 37.78
CA GLN A 375 5.16 -13.40 38.22
C GLN A 375 4.80 -12.19 37.37
N LEU A 376 4.76 -12.30 36.05
CA LEU A 376 4.35 -11.24 35.14
C LEU A 376 2.90 -10.77 35.39
N LYS A 377 1.98 -11.72 35.65
CA LYS A 377 0.60 -11.36 36.04
C LYS A 377 0.56 -10.52 37.30
N ARG A 378 1.33 -10.88 38.33
CA ARG A 378 1.42 -10.12 39.60
C ARG A 378 2.05 -8.75 39.39
N GLU A 379 3.05 -8.63 38.51
CA GLU A 379 3.64 -7.34 38.18
C GLU A 379 2.67 -6.43 37.42
N VAL A 380 1.93 -6.96 36.45
CA VAL A 380 0.88 -6.22 35.73
C VAL A 380 -0.21 -5.75 36.69
N GLU A 381 -0.62 -6.58 37.63
CA GLU A 381 -1.64 -6.24 38.63
C GLU A 381 -1.14 -5.20 39.62
N SER A 382 0.12 -5.29 40.02
CA SER A 382 0.83 -4.28 40.83
C SER A 382 0.93 -2.92 40.13
N LEU A 383 1.34 -2.92 38.85
CA LEU A 383 1.42 -1.72 38.02
C LEU A 383 0.03 -1.09 37.80
N LYS A 384 -1.01 -1.91 37.59
CA LYS A 384 -2.38 -1.44 37.45
C LYS A 384 -2.89 -0.78 38.74
N ASN A 385 -2.53 -1.35 39.89
CA ASN A 385 -2.88 -0.77 41.20
C ASN A 385 -2.10 0.51 41.48
N GLN A 386 -0.82 0.61 41.08
CA GLN A 386 -0.04 1.83 41.17
C GLN A 386 -0.58 2.94 40.26
N LEU A 387 -0.99 2.61 39.03
CA LEU A 387 -1.65 3.54 38.12
C LEU A 387 -2.98 4.05 38.67
N SER A 388 -3.77 3.19 39.31
CA SER A 388 -5.02 3.60 39.96
C SER A 388 -4.79 4.49 41.19
N GLN A 389 -3.69 4.30 41.93
CA GLN A 389 -3.29 5.16 43.05
C GLN A 389 -2.77 6.54 42.60
N VAL A 390 -2.04 6.59 41.46
CA VAL A 390 -1.61 7.85 40.85
C VAL A 390 -2.79 8.65 40.32
N ALA A 391 -3.79 7.96 39.75
CA ALA A 391 -5.03 8.58 39.24
C ALA A 391 -5.92 9.13 40.38
N SER A 392 -5.78 8.63 41.60
CA SER A 392 -6.55 9.08 42.79
C SER A 392 -5.88 10.15 43.64
N GLY A 393 -4.71 10.69 43.24
CA GLY A 393 -4.10 11.90 43.85
C GLY A 393 -3.53 11.76 45.25
N ALA A 394 -3.18 10.55 45.73
CA ALA A 394 -2.56 10.33 47.03
C ALA A 394 -1.02 10.50 47.00
N PRO A 395 -0.35 11.11 48.00
CA PRO A 395 1.08 11.38 47.97
C PRO A 395 1.90 10.09 48.13
N VAL A 396 2.75 9.83 47.12
CA VAL A 396 3.66 8.68 47.12
C VAL A 396 4.84 8.94 48.03
N ALA A 397 4.99 8.13 49.07
CA ALA A 397 6.19 8.12 49.93
C ALA A 397 7.38 7.60 49.13
N LYS A 398 8.48 8.37 49.14
CA LYS A 398 9.76 7.97 48.50
C LYS A 398 10.34 6.75 49.21
N SER A 399 10.29 5.59 48.60
CA SER A 399 11.06 4.42 49.03
C SER A 399 12.41 4.39 48.31
N ALA A 400 13.48 4.07 49.05
CA ALA A 400 14.86 4.02 48.64
C ALA A 400 15.13 3.06 47.48
N PRO A 401 16.19 3.26 46.65
CA PRO A 401 16.43 2.52 45.44
C PRO A 401 16.79 1.05 45.72
N ALA A 402 15.98 0.14 45.20
CA ALA A 402 16.26 -1.28 45.21
C ALA A 402 17.42 -1.62 44.27
N ARG A 403 18.38 -2.38 44.78
CA ARG A 403 19.56 -2.92 44.06
C ARG A 403 19.12 -3.66 42.83
N HIS A 404 19.58 -3.24 41.66
CA HIS A 404 19.47 -3.96 40.41
C HIS A 404 20.10 -5.35 40.53
N GLN A 405 19.27 -6.40 40.40
CA GLN A 405 19.72 -7.75 40.11
C GLN A 405 20.14 -7.86 38.64
N LYS A 406 21.28 -8.47 38.42
CA LYS A 406 21.96 -8.66 37.15
C LYS A 406 21.05 -9.37 36.16
N SER A 407 20.67 -8.71 35.08
CA SER A 407 20.10 -9.33 33.89
C SER A 407 21.16 -10.17 33.15
N SER A 408 20.69 -11.21 32.49
CA SER A 408 21.44 -12.15 31.64
C SER A 408 22.48 -11.46 30.74
N LYS A 409 23.57 -12.17 30.46
CA LYS A 409 24.67 -11.75 29.57
C LYS A 409 24.13 -11.45 28.16
N GLY A 410 23.64 -10.22 27.92
CA GLY A 410 23.42 -9.67 26.59
C GLY A 410 24.75 -9.29 25.93
N TYR A 411 24.76 -9.24 24.61
CA TYR A 411 25.86 -8.71 23.81
C TYR A 411 26.31 -7.37 24.39
N ARG A 412 27.59 -7.27 24.76
CA ARG A 412 28.20 -6.00 25.19
C ARG A 412 29.08 -5.50 24.06
N VAL A 413 28.73 -4.35 23.54
CA VAL A 413 29.56 -3.63 22.58
C VAL A 413 30.94 -3.37 23.19
N ASP A 414 32.01 -3.60 22.43
CA ASP A 414 33.37 -3.30 22.88
C ASP A 414 33.56 -1.78 22.95
N ARG A 415 33.39 -1.25 24.17
CA ARG A 415 33.51 0.20 24.46
C ARG A 415 34.88 0.74 24.11
N ASN A 416 35.93 -0.07 24.17
CA ASN A 416 37.29 0.34 23.81
C ASN A 416 37.40 0.57 22.30
N LYS A 417 36.83 -0.32 21.51
CA LYS A 417 36.76 -0.15 20.03
C LYS A 417 35.95 1.08 19.64
N LEU A 418 34.81 1.33 20.30
CA LEU A 418 33.99 2.53 20.06
C LEU A 418 34.74 3.83 20.41
N GLN A 419 35.44 3.88 21.56
CA GLN A 419 36.23 5.05 21.95
C GLN A 419 37.38 5.29 20.97
N ALA A 420 38.06 4.24 20.49
CA ALA A 420 39.13 4.38 19.49
C ALA A 420 38.63 4.97 18.18
N ILE A 421 37.45 4.53 17.70
CA ILE A 421 36.84 5.08 16.46
C ILE A 421 36.47 6.55 16.61
N LEU A 422 35.89 6.92 17.78
CA LEU A 422 35.56 8.33 18.05
C LEU A 422 36.81 9.19 18.20
N GLN A 423 37.89 8.67 18.78
CA GLN A 423 39.13 9.40 18.92
C GLN A 423 39.81 9.62 17.56
N GLU A 424 39.84 8.61 16.69
CA GLU A 424 40.35 8.74 15.32
C GLU A 424 39.50 9.71 14.47
N ALA A 425 38.18 9.74 14.69
CA ALA A 425 37.29 10.71 14.04
C ALA A 425 37.55 12.17 14.49
N VAL A 426 38.00 12.39 15.73
CA VAL A 426 38.40 13.70 16.23
C VAL A 426 39.78 14.13 15.71
N GLU A 427 40.67 13.17 15.49
CA GLU A 427 42.00 13.45 14.92
C GLU A 427 41.94 13.83 13.44
N ASN A 428 40.94 13.30 12.69
CA ASN A 428 40.74 13.59 11.26
C ASN A 428 39.26 13.95 10.96
N PRO A 429 38.78 15.14 11.41
CA PRO A 429 37.35 15.46 11.39
C PRO A 429 36.76 15.60 9.98
N ASP A 430 37.50 16.15 9.03
CA ASP A 430 37.03 16.33 7.65
C ASP A 430 36.85 14.99 6.93
N LEU A 431 37.75 14.05 7.12
CA LEU A 431 37.69 12.72 6.52
C LEU A 431 36.53 11.90 7.13
N ALA A 432 36.41 11.94 8.45
CA ALA A 432 35.33 11.25 9.16
C ALA A 432 33.95 11.80 8.77
N ARG A 433 33.80 13.11 8.64
CA ARG A 433 32.56 13.77 8.21
C ARG A 433 32.21 13.40 6.77
N ASN A 434 33.17 13.43 5.84
CA ASN A 434 32.93 13.07 4.46
C ASN A 434 32.53 11.61 4.31
N ASN A 435 33.17 10.68 5.01
CA ASN A 435 32.84 9.26 4.99
C ASN A 435 31.45 8.99 5.59
N LEU A 436 31.10 9.68 6.66
CA LEU A 436 29.76 9.58 7.26
C LEU A 436 28.68 10.07 6.31
N ILE A 437 28.86 11.23 5.66
CA ILE A 437 27.89 11.77 4.70
C ILE A 437 27.73 10.83 3.50
N ARG A 438 28.84 10.29 2.94
CA ARG A 438 28.77 9.31 1.87
C ARG A 438 27.98 8.07 2.25
N LEU A 439 28.20 7.55 3.45
CA LEU A 439 27.50 6.38 3.97
C LEU A 439 26.01 6.67 4.23
N GLN A 440 25.68 7.85 4.77
CA GLN A 440 24.29 8.26 4.99
C GLN A 440 23.52 8.41 3.69
N ASN A 441 24.13 9.02 2.67
CA ASN A 441 23.50 9.19 1.36
C ASN A 441 23.27 7.85 0.64
N ALA A 442 24.19 6.90 0.77
CA ALA A 442 24.09 5.59 0.17
C ALA A 442 23.23 4.60 1.00
N TRP A 443 22.88 4.93 2.26
CA TRP A 443 22.27 3.98 3.18
C TRP A 443 20.91 3.46 2.72
N GLY A 444 20.10 4.31 2.10
CA GLY A 444 18.82 3.92 1.50
C GLY A 444 18.97 2.86 0.40
N GLU A 445 19.90 3.08 -0.54
CA GLU A 445 20.19 2.14 -1.63
C GLU A 445 20.78 0.82 -1.10
N ILE A 446 21.61 0.89 -0.05
CA ILE A 446 22.18 -0.29 0.60
C ILE A 446 21.08 -1.15 1.20
N ILE A 447 20.13 -0.57 1.94
CA ILE A 447 18.99 -1.30 2.52
C ILE A 447 18.09 -1.88 1.41
N GLU A 448 17.86 -1.15 0.31
CA GLU A 448 17.04 -1.63 -0.80
C GLU A 448 17.70 -2.76 -1.59
N SER A 449 19.02 -2.80 -1.69
CA SER A 449 19.77 -3.86 -2.37
C SER A 449 19.79 -5.19 -1.62
N LEU A 450 19.41 -5.18 -0.35
CA LEU A 450 19.37 -6.36 0.51
C LEU A 450 18.02 -7.08 0.42
N ALA A 451 18.04 -8.41 0.47
CA ALA A 451 16.86 -9.25 0.39
C ALA A 451 16.48 -9.90 1.74
N GLY A 452 15.19 -10.13 1.96
CA GLY A 452 14.66 -10.97 3.03
C GLY A 452 15.06 -10.55 4.45
N ALA A 453 15.64 -11.47 5.19
CA ALA A 453 15.94 -11.31 6.62
C ALA A 453 17.02 -10.25 6.91
N ASP A 454 17.91 -9.97 5.96
CA ASP A 454 19.00 -9.00 6.13
C ASP A 454 18.46 -7.57 5.99
N LYS A 455 17.54 -7.35 5.07
CA LYS A 455 16.79 -6.09 4.96
C LYS A 455 16.00 -5.79 6.24
N ALA A 456 15.28 -6.80 6.77
CA ALA A 456 14.47 -6.64 7.98
C ALA A 456 15.30 -6.30 9.23
N LEU A 457 16.54 -6.80 9.32
CA LEU A 457 17.45 -6.50 10.44
C LEU A 457 17.95 -5.06 10.40
N LEU A 458 18.19 -4.49 9.22
CA LEU A 458 18.75 -3.15 9.06
C LEU A 458 17.72 -2.05 8.94
N VAL A 459 16.45 -2.39 8.75
CA VAL A 459 15.36 -1.41 8.81
C VAL A 459 15.33 -0.78 10.22
N GLY A 460 15.34 0.55 10.29
CA GLY A 460 15.44 1.29 11.56
C GLY A 460 16.89 1.45 12.08
N SER A 461 17.90 1.18 11.25
CA SER A 461 19.28 1.51 11.54
C SER A 461 19.76 2.75 10.78
N GLN A 462 20.67 3.51 11.39
CA GLN A 462 21.27 4.69 10.75
C GLN A 462 22.77 4.78 11.05
N PRO A 463 23.62 5.19 10.07
CA PRO A 463 25.02 5.47 10.29
C PRO A 463 25.19 6.72 11.16
N VAL A 464 25.93 6.59 12.27
CA VAL A 464 26.13 7.69 13.24
C VAL A 464 27.58 8.15 13.38
N ALA A 465 28.53 7.31 13.00
CA ALA A 465 29.94 7.68 12.87
C ALA A 465 30.63 6.79 11.84
N ALA A 466 31.62 7.32 11.11
CA ALA A 466 32.42 6.54 10.18
C ALA A 466 33.86 7.10 10.09
N ASN A 467 34.85 6.19 10.00
CA ASN A 467 36.21 6.49 9.59
C ASN A 467 36.58 5.66 8.34
N GLU A 468 37.83 5.58 7.94
CA GLU A 468 38.23 4.77 6.78
C GLU A 468 38.00 3.27 6.95
N ARG A 469 38.07 2.77 8.17
CA ARG A 469 38.08 1.33 8.51
C ARG A 469 36.82 0.83 9.20
N HIS A 470 36.09 1.71 9.88
CA HIS A 470 34.95 1.32 10.71
C HIS A 470 33.78 2.27 10.51
N ALA A 471 32.57 1.74 10.62
CA ALA A 471 31.31 2.49 10.67
C ALA A 471 30.46 2.04 11.85
N ILE A 472 29.90 2.99 12.59
CA ILE A 472 28.98 2.71 13.70
C ILE A 472 27.56 2.89 13.21
N LEU A 473 26.76 1.84 13.36
CA LEU A 473 25.33 1.85 13.05
C LEU A 473 24.53 1.86 14.34
N ALA A 474 23.68 2.88 14.53
CA ALA A 474 22.74 2.95 15.62
C ALA A 474 21.40 2.35 15.24
N PHE A 475 20.85 1.50 16.09
CA PHE A 475 19.60 0.77 15.90
C PHE A 475 18.56 1.24 16.91
N GLU A 476 17.31 1.39 16.49
CA GLU A 476 16.19 1.64 17.40
C GLU A 476 15.97 0.48 18.39
N SER A 477 16.23 -0.77 17.94
CA SER A 477 16.09 -1.97 18.75
C SER A 477 17.45 -2.57 19.11
N ALA A 478 17.73 -2.73 20.41
CA ALA A 478 18.92 -3.42 20.91
C ALA A 478 19.00 -4.90 20.42
N PHE A 479 17.85 -5.54 20.21
CA PHE A 479 17.76 -6.89 19.65
C PHE A 479 18.32 -6.95 18.22
N ASN A 480 17.96 -5.99 17.36
CA ASN A 480 18.44 -5.92 15.98
C ASN A 480 19.94 -5.67 15.93
N ALA A 481 20.48 -4.81 16.79
CA ALA A 481 21.92 -4.58 16.93
C ALA A 481 22.67 -5.88 17.30
N GLU A 482 22.15 -6.62 18.29
CA GLU A 482 22.73 -7.90 18.72
C GLU A 482 22.68 -8.97 17.62
N GLN A 483 21.56 -9.12 16.90
CA GLN A 483 21.42 -10.07 15.81
C GLN A 483 22.31 -9.70 14.63
N THR A 484 22.48 -8.42 14.36
CA THR A 484 23.39 -7.93 13.31
C THR A 484 24.84 -8.35 13.59
N MET A 485 25.30 -8.23 14.82
CA MET A 485 26.68 -8.59 15.20
C MET A 485 26.92 -10.10 15.32
N LYS A 486 25.89 -10.93 15.50
CA LYS A 486 26.01 -12.40 15.57
C LYS A 486 26.13 -13.08 14.21
N ARG A 487 25.98 -12.36 13.11
CA ARG A 487 26.10 -12.93 11.77
C ARG A 487 27.54 -12.89 11.27
N ASP A 488 28.18 -14.05 11.20
CA ASP A 488 29.60 -14.21 10.82
C ASP A 488 29.93 -13.72 9.39
N ASN A 489 28.96 -13.63 8.48
CA ASN A 489 29.16 -13.22 7.09
C ASN A 489 28.82 -11.74 6.79
N LEU A 490 28.44 -10.97 7.79
CA LEU A 490 27.90 -9.62 7.60
C LEU A 490 28.95 -8.69 6.99
N ASN A 491 30.16 -8.68 7.49
CA ASN A 491 31.25 -7.86 7.00
C ASN A 491 31.70 -8.20 5.58
N THR A 492 31.57 -9.47 5.17
CA THR A 492 31.95 -9.90 3.82
C THR A 492 30.87 -9.55 2.79
N MET A 493 29.60 -9.71 3.14
CA MET A 493 28.47 -9.31 2.30
C MET A 493 28.36 -7.79 2.17
N PHE A 494 28.48 -7.08 3.29
CA PHE A 494 28.43 -5.62 3.31
C PHE A 494 29.65 -4.99 2.64
N GLY A 495 30.84 -5.58 2.75
CA GLY A 495 32.05 -5.06 2.15
C GLY A 495 31.93 -4.81 0.65
N ASN A 496 31.28 -5.70 -0.09
CA ASN A 496 31.04 -5.56 -1.51
C ASN A 496 29.96 -4.50 -1.83
N ILE A 497 28.87 -4.49 -1.07
CA ILE A 497 27.75 -3.56 -1.28
C ILE A 497 28.17 -2.13 -0.88
N LEU A 498 28.85 -1.96 0.25
CA LEU A 498 29.37 -0.70 0.73
C LEU A 498 30.45 -0.12 -0.20
N SER A 499 31.34 -0.98 -0.71
CA SER A 499 32.36 -0.56 -1.68
C SER A 499 31.75 -0.03 -2.98
N ASN A 500 30.66 -0.63 -3.45
CA ASN A 500 29.98 -0.18 -4.67
C ASN A 500 29.13 1.08 -4.45
N ALA A 501 28.45 1.19 -3.31
CA ALA A 501 27.49 2.28 -3.06
C ALA A 501 28.17 3.52 -2.40
N ALA A 502 29.07 3.32 -1.44
CA ALA A 502 29.71 4.41 -0.67
C ALA A 502 31.16 4.69 -1.10
N GLY A 503 31.76 3.81 -1.93
CA GLY A 503 33.12 3.95 -2.41
C GLY A 503 34.21 3.58 -1.40
N PHE A 504 33.86 2.98 -0.25
CA PHE A 504 34.77 2.41 0.76
C PHE A 504 34.06 1.28 1.53
N SER A 505 34.84 0.43 2.18
CA SER A 505 34.34 -0.79 2.84
C SER A 505 34.74 -0.81 4.32
N PRO A 506 34.00 -0.12 5.20
CA PRO A 506 34.27 -0.13 6.63
C PRO A 506 33.74 -1.38 7.32
N GLU A 507 34.42 -1.83 8.38
CA GLU A 507 33.89 -2.84 9.32
C GLU A 507 32.74 -2.23 10.13
N ILE A 508 31.60 -2.91 10.18
CA ILE A 508 30.39 -2.42 10.84
C ILE A 508 30.41 -2.78 12.33
N LEU A 509 30.08 -1.80 13.15
CA LEU A 509 29.79 -1.95 14.56
C LEU A 509 28.35 -1.52 14.84
N ALA A 510 27.52 -2.45 15.34
CA ALA A 510 26.14 -2.17 15.67
C ALA A 510 25.98 -1.86 17.15
N ILE A 511 25.20 -0.81 17.46
CA ILE A 511 24.92 -0.33 18.81
C ILE A 511 23.44 0.08 18.91
N SER A 512 22.84 0.02 20.10
CA SER A 512 21.52 0.63 20.30
C SER A 512 21.60 2.15 20.37
N MET A 513 20.53 2.85 19.98
CA MET A 513 20.46 4.31 20.03
C MET A 513 20.66 4.85 21.44
N GLU A 514 20.14 4.14 22.44
CA GLU A 514 20.31 4.52 23.87
C GLU A 514 21.78 4.43 24.31
N GLU A 515 22.47 3.32 23.98
CA GLU A 515 23.89 3.15 24.30
C GLU A 515 24.77 4.13 23.53
N TRP A 516 24.43 4.41 22.25
CA TRP A 516 25.12 5.44 21.47
C TRP A 516 25.06 6.81 22.13
N THR A 517 23.88 7.22 22.57
CA THR A 517 23.69 8.52 23.26
C THR A 517 24.51 8.60 24.54
N GLN A 518 24.60 7.51 25.32
CA GLN A 518 25.43 7.43 26.51
C GLN A 518 26.92 7.53 26.20
N VAL A 519 27.41 6.75 25.22
CA VAL A 519 28.82 6.74 24.81
C VAL A 519 29.24 8.10 24.26
N ARG A 520 28.40 8.76 23.49
CA ARG A 520 28.63 10.12 22.96
C ARG A 520 28.72 11.13 24.10
N ALA A 521 27.83 11.07 25.08
CA ALA A 521 27.85 11.96 26.24
C ALA A 521 29.07 11.73 27.14
N GLU A 522 29.51 10.48 27.36
CA GLU A 522 30.72 10.13 28.08
C GLU A 522 31.99 10.64 27.37
N PHE A 523 32.02 10.47 26.03
CA PHE A 523 33.16 10.93 25.22
C PHE A 523 33.26 12.47 25.20
N SER A 524 32.15 13.15 25.01
CA SER A 524 32.08 14.62 25.08
C SER A 524 32.57 15.19 26.43
N LYS A 525 32.23 14.54 27.55
CA LYS A 525 32.73 14.93 28.88
C LYS A 525 34.23 14.69 29.05
N LYS A 526 34.80 13.65 28.42
CA LYS A 526 36.23 13.35 28.47
C LYS A 526 37.07 14.25 27.55
N ALA A 527 36.52 14.60 26.38
CA ALA A 527 37.17 15.47 25.38
C ALA A 527 37.10 16.97 25.77
N GLY A 528 36.21 17.37 26.65
CA GLY A 528 35.96 18.77 27.08
C GLY A 528 37.00 19.38 28.02
N GLY A 529 38.25 18.88 28.03
CA GLY A 529 39.37 19.48 28.78
C GLY A 529 40.04 20.68 28.08
N HIS A 530 39.68 21.04 26.85
CA HIS A 530 40.05 22.29 26.20
C HIS A 530 38.78 22.95 25.62
N LYS A 531 38.47 24.11 26.19
CA LYS A 531 37.39 25.00 25.74
C LYS A 531 37.72 25.52 24.35
N GLU A 532 36.90 25.13 23.37
CA GLU A 532 36.38 26.01 22.36
C GLU A 532 34.91 25.59 22.19
N GLU A 533 34.02 26.50 22.49
CA GLU A 533 32.60 26.42 22.23
C GLU A 533 32.43 26.24 20.69
N VAL A 534 32.23 25.02 20.23
CA VAL A 534 31.63 24.80 18.94
C VAL A 534 30.15 24.95 19.20
N GLU A 535 29.63 26.12 18.86
CA GLU A 535 28.20 26.38 18.69
C GLU A 535 27.60 25.20 17.92
N VAL A 536 26.71 24.50 18.57
CA VAL A 536 25.71 23.68 17.87
C VAL A 536 24.94 24.70 17.06
N ALA A 537 25.05 24.66 15.74
CA ALA A 537 24.20 25.43 14.86
C ALA A 537 22.77 24.99 15.15
N GLU A 538 22.08 25.76 15.99
CA GLU A 538 20.63 25.82 16.01
C GLU A 538 20.23 26.19 14.57
N GLU A 539 19.42 25.35 13.95
CA GLU A 539 18.76 25.70 12.69
C GLU A 539 18.12 27.07 12.90
N SER A 540 18.60 28.05 12.15
CA SER A 540 18.06 29.40 12.20
C SER A 540 16.58 29.35 11.84
N VAL A 541 15.74 29.83 12.72
CA VAL A 541 14.27 29.96 12.55
C VAL A 541 13.93 30.91 11.39
N ILE A 542 14.92 31.49 10.73
CA ILE A 542 14.76 32.44 9.63
C ILE A 542 15.00 31.72 8.31
N PRO A 543 14.01 31.63 7.41
CA PRO A 543 14.18 31.04 6.07
C PRO A 543 15.23 31.79 5.24
N GLU A 544 16.01 31.07 4.43
CA GLU A 544 16.97 31.65 3.48
C GLU A 544 16.32 32.77 2.64
N GLY A 545 16.91 33.96 2.67
CA GLY A 545 16.42 35.14 1.97
C GLY A 545 15.94 36.28 2.88
N PHE A 546 15.87 36.09 4.21
CA PHE A 546 15.46 37.12 5.18
C PHE A 546 16.57 37.58 6.14
N ASP A 547 17.81 37.34 5.81
CA ASP A 547 18.99 37.68 6.63
C ASP A 547 19.10 39.17 6.99
N PHE A 548 18.45 40.06 6.24
CA PHE A 548 18.40 41.51 6.49
C PHE A 548 17.50 41.89 7.68
N LEU A 549 16.75 40.93 8.25
CA LEU A 549 15.85 41.15 9.40
C LEU A 549 16.44 40.64 10.73
N SER A 550 17.60 39.99 10.73
CA SER A 550 18.24 39.40 11.91
C SER A 550 18.46 40.40 13.08
N ASP A 551 18.68 41.66 12.76
CA ASP A 551 18.90 42.72 13.78
C ASP A 551 17.60 43.34 14.35
N LYS A 552 16.41 42.89 13.90
CA LYS A 552 15.13 43.49 14.27
C LYS A 552 14.13 42.54 14.95
N ILE A 553 14.49 41.29 15.12
CA ILE A 553 13.63 40.30 15.75
C ILE A 553 14.15 39.98 17.15
N THR A 554 13.39 40.35 18.18
CA THR A 554 13.59 39.94 19.57
C THR A 554 12.62 38.77 19.84
N VAL A 555 13.14 37.58 20.10
CA VAL A 555 12.34 36.42 20.53
C VAL A 555 12.00 36.60 21.99
N GLN A 556 10.72 36.70 22.36
CA GLN A 556 10.25 36.56 23.74
C GLN A 556 9.94 35.10 23.98
N GLU A 557 10.61 34.47 24.89
CA GLU A 557 10.24 33.16 25.46
C GLU A 557 9.03 33.36 26.38
N ASP A 558 7.96 32.60 26.09
CA ASP A 558 6.84 32.35 27.01
C ASP A 558 6.99 30.96 27.64
#